data_fe9ac7898a04852bd77805662f741278
#
_entry.id   fe9ac7898a04852bd77805662f741278
#
_cell.length_a   1.000
_cell.length_b   1.000
_cell.length_c   1.000
_cell.angle_alpha   90.00
_cell.angle_beta   90.00
_cell.angle_gamma   90.00
#
_symmetry.space_group_name_H-M   'P 1'
#
loop_
_entity.id
_entity.type
_entity.pdbx_description
1 polymer ?
#
loop_
_entity_poly.entity_id
_entity_poly.type
_entity_poly.pdbx_seq_one_letter_code
_entity_poly.pdbx_strand_id
1 'polypeptide(L)'
;MKRSSPLTLKVLLFLSLFLNSCGYELRTYSSGLSSQTVHFEGDNSDLNLDLKNKLKEMNNVLRANGKDSDLKIKILDHSIYKYVGSTGIGARTTQVRLDYKLVYEIEKNDNTYKQTYEDMSFVDFNQSDLLAFEGEVEALKAIFIARALKNMEFFLSTQLNEIK
;
A
#
# COMPACT_ATOMS: atom_id res chain seq x y z
N MET A 1 -25.76 -56.66 -0.45
CA MET A 1 -24.57 -55.82 -0.18
C MET A 1 -23.51 -56.13 -1.27
N LYS A 2 -23.26 -55.18 -2.20
CA LYS A 2 -22.26 -55.34 -3.26
C LYS A 2 -20.88 -55.10 -2.64
N ARG A 3 -20.03 -56.10 -2.60
CA ARG A 3 -18.64 -55.96 -2.22
C ARG A 3 -17.91 -55.11 -3.28
N SER A 4 -17.48 -53.93 -2.92
CA SER A 4 -16.60 -53.11 -3.78
C SER A 4 -15.31 -53.88 -4.03
N SER A 5 -14.93 -53.97 -5.29
CA SER A 5 -13.71 -54.72 -5.70
C SER A 5 -12.47 -53.99 -5.11
N PRO A 6 -11.42 -54.77 -4.72
CA PRO A 6 -10.20 -54.18 -4.15
C PRO A 6 -9.49 -53.22 -5.13
N LEU A 7 -9.84 -53.31 -6.42
CA LEU A 7 -9.31 -52.39 -7.45
C LEU A 7 -9.88 -50.99 -7.34
N THR A 8 -11.17 -50.85 -7.05
CA THR A 8 -11.83 -49.52 -6.89
C THR A 8 -11.27 -48.78 -5.68
N LEU A 9 -10.96 -49.51 -4.60
CA LEU A 9 -10.35 -48.93 -3.37
C LEU A 9 -8.93 -48.40 -3.65
N LYS A 10 -8.13 -49.16 -4.44
CA LYS A 10 -6.79 -48.72 -4.81
C LYS A 10 -6.75 -47.52 -5.72
N VAL A 11 -7.70 -47.41 -6.66
CA VAL A 11 -7.83 -46.25 -7.55
C VAL A 11 -8.26 -45.00 -6.76
N LEU A 12 -9.17 -45.16 -5.81
CA LEU A 12 -9.63 -44.07 -4.95
C LEU A 12 -8.51 -43.55 -4.06
N LEU A 13 -7.68 -44.45 -3.51
CA LEU A 13 -6.53 -44.12 -2.68
C LEU A 13 -5.45 -43.38 -3.52
N PHE A 14 -5.24 -43.80 -4.76
CA PHE A 14 -4.27 -43.17 -5.66
C PHE A 14 -4.73 -41.76 -6.09
N LEU A 15 -6.04 -41.58 -6.32
CA LEU A 15 -6.63 -40.30 -6.68
C LEU A 15 -6.57 -39.28 -5.54
N SER A 16 -6.66 -39.73 -4.25
CA SER A 16 -6.55 -38.87 -3.08
C SER A 16 -5.15 -38.31 -2.88
N LEU A 17 -4.10 -38.98 -3.38
CA LEU A 17 -2.70 -38.51 -3.32
C LEU A 17 -2.43 -37.32 -4.27
N PHE A 18 -3.16 -37.23 -5.38
CA PHE A 18 -3.03 -36.09 -6.31
C PHE A 18 -3.77 -34.83 -5.84
N LEU A 19 -4.75 -34.94 -4.93
CA LEU A 19 -5.50 -33.80 -4.41
C LEU A 19 -4.70 -32.97 -3.38
N ASN A 20 -3.63 -33.53 -2.82
CA ASN A 20 -2.75 -32.81 -1.88
C ASN A 20 -1.61 -32.06 -2.55
N SER A 21 -1.48 -32.08 -3.88
CA SER A 21 -0.37 -31.47 -4.62
C SER A 21 -0.59 -30.00 -5.00
N CYS A 22 -1.70 -29.37 -4.66
CA CYS A 22 -1.86 -27.94 -4.79
C CYS A 22 -1.41 -27.24 -3.49
N GLY A 23 -0.15 -27.35 -3.17
CA GLY A 23 0.51 -26.48 -2.19
C GLY A 23 0.63 -25.08 -2.75
N TYR A 24 -0.49 -24.36 -2.90
CA TYR A 24 -0.47 -22.93 -3.03
C TYR A 24 -0.14 -22.36 -1.65
N GLU A 25 1.16 -22.34 -1.32
CA GLU A 25 1.62 -21.48 -0.23
C GLU A 25 1.29 -20.05 -0.65
N LEU A 26 0.24 -19.47 -0.03
CA LEU A 26 0.13 -18.03 0.01
C LEU A 26 1.48 -17.55 0.55
N ARG A 27 2.33 -17.00 -0.32
CA ARG A 27 3.49 -16.26 0.13
C ARG A 27 2.92 -15.14 1.00
N THR A 28 2.87 -15.39 2.30
CA THR A 28 2.84 -14.33 3.28
C THR A 28 4.14 -13.58 3.04
N TYR A 29 4.07 -12.52 2.25
CA TYR A 29 5.13 -11.54 2.24
C TYR A 29 5.24 -11.12 3.70
N SER A 30 6.27 -11.62 4.38
CA SER A 30 6.69 -11.01 5.64
C SER A 30 6.96 -9.56 5.26
N SER A 31 6.06 -8.70 5.64
CA SER A 31 6.07 -7.31 5.24
C SER A 31 7.42 -6.73 5.61
N GLY A 32 8.24 -6.42 4.61
CA GLY A 32 9.56 -5.87 4.82
C GLY A 32 9.55 -4.58 5.64
N LEU A 33 8.37 -3.96 5.76
CA LEU A 33 8.14 -2.75 6.52
C LEU A 33 7.61 -3.05 7.94
N SER A 34 6.69 -3.99 8.14
CA SER A 34 5.96 -4.19 9.42
C SER A 34 6.80 -4.78 10.56
N SER A 35 7.96 -5.35 10.28
CA SER A 35 8.85 -5.94 11.29
C SER A 35 10.08 -5.08 11.62
N GLN A 36 10.21 -3.89 11.02
CA GLN A 36 11.40 -3.04 11.17
C GLN A 36 11.14 -1.86 12.09
N THR A 37 12.20 -1.42 12.77
CA THR A 37 12.20 -0.13 13.46
C THR A 37 12.45 0.97 12.45
N VAL A 38 11.55 1.97 12.38
CA VAL A 38 11.57 3.03 11.38
C VAL A 38 11.86 4.38 12.03
N HIS A 39 12.80 5.12 11.48
CA HIS A 39 12.95 6.54 11.72
C HIS A 39 12.26 7.30 10.59
N PHE A 40 11.30 8.17 10.94
CA PHE A 40 10.52 8.94 9.98
C PHE A 40 10.87 10.42 10.06
N GLU A 41 11.33 10.98 8.95
CA GLU A 41 11.61 12.40 8.77
C GLU A 41 10.65 13.00 7.73
N GLY A 42 9.93 14.02 8.12
CA GLY A 42 9.01 14.78 7.26
C GLY A 42 8.57 16.05 7.97
N ASP A 43 8.01 16.99 7.23
CA ASP A 43 7.38 18.16 7.83
C ASP A 43 6.11 17.77 8.61
N ASN A 44 5.51 18.74 9.32
CA ASN A 44 4.30 18.53 10.10
C ASN A 44 3.02 18.80 9.28
N SER A 45 3.05 18.61 7.97
CA SER A 45 1.85 18.67 7.14
C SER A 45 0.87 17.55 7.51
N ASP A 46 -0.43 17.79 7.30
CA ASP A 46 -1.48 16.81 7.59
C ASP A 46 -1.23 15.50 6.84
N LEU A 47 -0.79 15.56 5.57
CA LEU A 47 -0.47 14.38 4.79
C LEU A 47 0.66 13.55 5.40
N ASN A 48 1.71 14.19 5.91
CA ASN A 48 2.82 13.50 6.56
C ASN A 48 2.45 12.94 7.93
N LEU A 49 1.57 13.62 8.65
CA LEU A 49 1.03 13.11 9.92
C LEU A 49 0.16 11.87 9.68
N ASP A 50 -0.68 11.88 8.66
CA ASP A 50 -1.53 10.73 8.28
C ASP A 50 -0.66 9.55 7.83
N LEU A 51 0.34 9.79 6.98
CA LEU A 51 1.31 8.77 6.57
C LEU A 51 2.03 8.15 7.76
N LYS A 52 2.51 8.99 8.70
CA LYS A 52 3.18 8.55 9.92
C LYS A 52 2.27 7.75 10.83
N ASN A 53 1.01 8.16 10.98
CA ASN A 53 0.03 7.43 11.76
C ASN A 53 -0.29 6.07 11.13
N LYS A 54 -0.43 6.03 9.81
CA LYS A 54 -0.66 4.78 9.08
C LYS A 54 0.53 3.82 9.17
N LEU A 55 1.77 4.34 9.16
CA LEU A 55 2.97 3.55 9.45
C LEU A 55 2.91 2.91 10.85
N LYS A 56 2.46 3.66 11.87
CA LYS A 56 2.29 3.12 13.22
C LYS A 56 1.25 2.01 13.28
N GLU A 57 0.14 2.16 12.56
CA GLU A 57 -0.92 1.12 12.49
C GLU A 57 -0.43 -0.19 11.88
N MET A 58 0.57 -0.14 11.01
CA MET A 58 1.22 -1.32 10.43
C MET A 58 2.18 -2.05 11.41
N ASN A 59 2.07 -1.80 12.71
CA ASN A 59 2.94 -2.34 13.77
C ASN A 59 4.42 -1.95 13.66
N ASN A 60 4.71 -0.82 13.02
CA ASN A 60 6.07 -0.28 12.98
C ASN A 60 6.43 0.41 14.29
N VAL A 61 7.60 0.11 14.80
CA VAL A 61 8.17 0.86 15.92
C VAL A 61 8.84 2.11 15.37
N LEU A 62 8.21 3.28 15.55
CA LEU A 62 8.83 4.54 15.18
C LEU A 62 9.85 4.97 16.22
N ARG A 63 11.08 5.21 15.78
CA ARG A 63 12.19 5.71 16.61
C ARG A 63 12.38 7.21 16.42
N ALA A 64 12.61 7.91 17.52
CA ALA A 64 12.93 9.34 17.48
C ALA A 64 14.35 9.60 16.92
N ASN A 65 15.25 8.63 17.11
CA ASN A 65 16.64 8.74 16.67
C ASN A 65 16.91 7.75 15.52
N GLY A 66 17.45 8.25 14.40
CA GLY A 66 17.78 7.44 13.23
C GLY A 66 18.94 6.46 13.44
N LYS A 67 19.77 6.64 14.48
CA LYS A 67 20.89 5.73 14.77
C LYS A 67 20.43 4.35 15.25
N ASP A 68 19.25 4.29 15.88
CA ASP A 68 18.71 3.08 16.48
C ASP A 68 17.57 2.48 15.63
N SER A 69 17.51 2.83 14.35
CA SER A 69 16.49 2.36 13.43
C SER A 69 17.09 1.48 12.34
N ASP A 70 16.34 0.42 11.96
CA ASP A 70 16.72 -0.47 10.86
C ASP A 70 16.52 0.21 9.50
N LEU A 71 15.62 1.20 9.46
CA LEU A 71 15.18 1.90 8.28
C LEU A 71 14.96 3.37 8.58
N LYS A 72 15.46 4.26 7.71
CA LYS A 72 15.10 5.68 7.73
C LYS A 72 14.27 6.01 6.51
N ILE A 73 13.14 6.65 6.71
CA ILE A 73 12.26 7.16 5.65
C ILE A 73 12.22 8.67 5.75
N LYS A 74 12.69 9.35 4.71
CA LYS A 74 12.67 10.80 4.61
C LYS A 74 11.72 11.23 3.51
N ILE A 75 10.74 12.04 3.84
CA ILE A 75 9.79 12.59 2.88
C ILE A 75 10.38 13.88 2.28
N LEU A 76 10.45 13.92 0.97
CA LEU A 76 10.96 15.06 0.21
C LEU A 76 9.84 15.94 -0.36
N ASP A 77 8.75 15.31 -0.83
CA ASP A 77 7.56 15.98 -1.35
C ASP A 77 6.34 15.08 -1.09
N HIS A 78 5.28 15.66 -0.54
CA HIS A 78 4.03 14.94 -0.29
C HIS A 78 2.87 15.89 -0.55
N SER A 79 2.19 15.70 -1.66
CA SER A 79 1.22 16.65 -2.15
C SER A 79 0.00 15.97 -2.80
N ILE A 80 -1.13 16.67 -2.74
CA ILE A 80 -2.34 16.36 -3.50
C ILE A 80 -2.76 17.64 -4.22
N TYR A 81 -2.87 17.54 -5.54
CA TYR A 81 -3.36 18.61 -6.40
C TYR A 81 -4.78 18.32 -6.85
N LYS A 82 -5.61 19.36 -6.88
CA LYS A 82 -6.98 19.29 -7.35
C LYS A 82 -7.10 19.99 -8.70
N TYR A 83 -7.64 19.29 -9.68
CA TYR A 83 -7.88 19.82 -11.03
C TYR A 83 -9.33 19.62 -11.43
N VAL A 84 -9.83 20.43 -12.36
CA VAL A 84 -11.11 20.14 -12.99
C VAL A 84 -10.98 18.84 -13.80
N GLY A 85 -11.71 17.81 -13.41
CA GLY A 85 -11.70 16.51 -14.08
C GLY A 85 -12.63 16.48 -15.28
N SER A 86 -13.87 16.98 -15.12
CA SER A 86 -14.83 17.10 -16.21
C SER A 86 -15.79 18.28 -15.97
N THR A 87 -16.40 18.74 -17.07
CA THR A 87 -17.41 19.80 -17.05
C THR A 87 -18.68 19.33 -17.74
N GLY A 88 -19.82 19.72 -17.20
CA GLY A 88 -21.13 19.50 -17.77
C GLY A 88 -21.69 20.71 -18.52
N ILE A 89 -22.98 20.69 -18.77
CA ILE A 89 -23.71 21.79 -19.46
C ILE A 89 -23.50 23.12 -18.70
N GLY A 90 -23.18 24.16 -19.44
CA GLY A 90 -22.91 25.48 -18.87
C GLY A 90 -21.54 25.60 -18.20
N ALA A 91 -20.57 24.80 -18.62
CA ALA A 91 -19.19 24.77 -18.10
C ALA A 91 -19.08 24.57 -16.58
N ARG A 92 -20.09 23.92 -15.97
CA ARG A 92 -20.05 23.60 -14.54
C ARG A 92 -19.17 22.38 -14.32
N THR A 93 -18.28 22.46 -13.36
CA THR A 93 -17.46 21.29 -12.91
C THR A 93 -18.41 20.19 -12.44
N THR A 94 -18.22 18.98 -12.98
CA THR A 94 -18.97 17.77 -12.59
C THR A 94 -18.07 16.76 -11.91
N GLN A 95 -16.75 16.80 -12.17
CA GLN A 95 -15.76 15.98 -11.48
C GLN A 95 -14.50 16.77 -11.20
N VAL A 96 -13.87 16.43 -10.08
CA VAL A 96 -12.53 16.91 -9.70
C VAL A 96 -11.57 15.75 -9.77
N ARG A 97 -10.44 15.94 -10.45
CA ARG A 97 -9.32 15.03 -10.45
C ARG A 97 -8.39 15.36 -9.29
N LEU A 98 -8.02 14.36 -8.54
CA LEU A 98 -7.02 14.43 -7.48
C LEU A 98 -5.75 13.72 -7.97
N ASP A 99 -4.63 14.45 -8.04
CA ASP A 99 -3.32 13.90 -8.35
C ASP A 99 -2.51 13.85 -7.06
N TYR A 100 -2.17 12.65 -6.62
CA TYR A 100 -1.37 12.38 -5.43
C TYR A 100 0.07 12.15 -5.84
N LYS A 101 1.00 12.74 -5.10
CA LYS A 101 2.44 12.55 -5.28
C LYS A 101 3.15 12.43 -3.96
N LEU A 102 4.01 11.41 -3.86
CA LEU A 102 4.90 11.19 -2.74
C LEU A 102 6.32 10.93 -3.26
N VAL A 103 7.26 11.80 -2.91
CA VAL A 103 8.69 11.63 -3.17
C VAL A 103 9.38 11.38 -1.84
N TYR A 104 10.10 10.29 -1.75
CA TYR A 104 10.74 9.88 -0.51
C TYR A 104 12.11 9.25 -0.76
N GLU A 105 12.94 9.25 0.27
CA GLU A 105 14.19 8.51 0.36
C GLU A 105 14.08 7.45 1.44
N ILE A 106 14.60 6.26 1.15
CA ILE A 106 14.78 5.17 2.09
C ILE A 106 16.26 4.92 2.27
N GLU A 107 16.74 5.00 3.50
CA GLU A 107 18.10 4.60 3.86
C GLU A 107 18.05 3.28 4.64
N LYS A 108 18.82 2.29 4.16
CA LYS A 108 19.00 0.99 4.78
C LYS A 108 20.40 0.47 4.51
N ASN A 109 21.11 0.01 5.57
CA ASN A 109 22.47 -0.52 5.46
C ASN A 109 23.42 0.43 4.69
N ASP A 110 23.40 1.71 5.03
CA ASP A 110 24.19 2.79 4.40
C ASP A 110 23.89 3.04 2.91
N ASN A 111 22.87 2.40 2.35
CA ASN A 111 22.40 2.67 1.02
C ASN A 111 21.15 3.55 1.05
N THR A 112 21.12 4.57 0.19
CA THR A 112 19.99 5.48 0.05
C THR A 112 19.31 5.29 -1.29
N TYR A 113 17.99 5.10 -1.26
CA TYR A 113 17.16 4.89 -2.44
C TYR A 113 16.10 5.98 -2.50
N LYS A 114 16.09 6.75 -3.58
CA LYS A 114 15.05 7.75 -3.85
C LYS A 114 13.95 7.15 -4.71
N GLN A 115 12.70 7.33 -4.32
CA GLN A 115 11.53 6.84 -5.00
C GLN A 115 10.47 7.91 -5.16
N THR A 116 9.66 7.76 -6.19
CA THR A 116 8.48 8.58 -6.42
C THR A 116 7.28 7.65 -6.62
N TYR A 117 6.22 7.91 -5.88
CA TYR A 117 4.92 7.27 -6.06
C TYR A 117 3.90 8.33 -6.48
N GLU A 118 3.20 8.05 -7.56
CA GLU A 118 2.12 8.89 -8.07
C GLU A 118 0.86 8.04 -8.27
N ASP A 119 -0.28 8.63 -7.93
CA ASP A 119 -1.59 8.01 -8.11
C ASP A 119 -2.61 9.11 -8.45
N MET A 120 -3.71 8.74 -9.09
CA MET A 120 -4.77 9.69 -9.38
C MET A 120 -6.16 9.07 -9.23
N SER A 121 -7.13 9.90 -8.90
CA SER A 121 -8.54 9.50 -8.85
C SER A 121 -9.44 10.67 -9.19
N PHE A 122 -10.70 10.35 -9.46
CA PHE A 122 -11.76 11.33 -9.73
C PHE A 122 -12.81 11.24 -8.64
N VAL A 123 -13.33 12.42 -8.26
CA VAL A 123 -14.44 12.57 -7.33
C VAL A 123 -15.54 13.34 -8.03
N ASP A 124 -16.77 12.87 -7.89
CA ASP A 124 -17.91 13.59 -8.40
C ASP A 124 -18.09 14.91 -7.61
N PHE A 125 -18.28 16.00 -8.33
CA PHE A 125 -18.43 17.31 -7.74
C PHE A 125 -19.87 17.80 -7.92
N ASN A 126 -20.54 18.03 -6.78
CA ASN A 126 -21.84 18.67 -6.74
C ASN A 126 -21.76 19.93 -5.85
N GLN A 127 -21.94 21.08 -6.47
CA GLN A 127 -21.90 22.36 -5.75
C GLN A 127 -22.95 22.46 -4.63
N SER A 128 -24.04 21.70 -4.71
CA SER A 128 -25.10 21.67 -3.70
C SER A 128 -24.75 20.75 -2.51
N ASP A 129 -23.70 19.96 -2.60
CA ASP A 129 -23.31 18.99 -1.56
C ASP A 129 -21.78 18.95 -1.36
N LEU A 130 -21.25 20.07 -0.87
CA LEU A 130 -19.82 20.21 -0.63
C LEU A 130 -19.32 19.30 0.50
N LEU A 131 -20.16 18.99 1.49
CA LEU A 131 -19.75 18.12 2.60
C LEU A 131 -19.52 16.68 2.13
N ALA A 132 -20.40 16.17 1.25
CA ALA A 132 -20.18 14.85 0.65
C ALA A 132 -18.90 14.84 -0.18
N PHE A 133 -18.68 15.87 -1.00
CA PHE A 133 -17.45 16.00 -1.78
C PHE A 133 -16.19 16.01 -0.91
N GLU A 134 -16.17 16.81 0.17
CA GLU A 134 -15.01 16.83 1.08
C GLU A 134 -14.81 15.48 1.78
N GLY A 135 -15.89 14.82 2.18
CA GLY A 135 -15.82 13.47 2.75
C GLY A 135 -15.22 12.44 1.80
N GLU A 136 -15.57 12.48 0.51
CA GLU A 136 -14.97 11.60 -0.51
C GLU A 136 -13.50 11.93 -0.76
N VAL A 137 -13.13 13.21 -0.77
CA VAL A 137 -11.72 13.64 -0.88
C VAL A 137 -10.89 13.09 0.29
N GLU A 138 -11.39 13.20 1.53
CA GLU A 138 -10.68 12.65 2.70
C GLU A 138 -10.57 11.12 2.65
N ALA A 139 -11.62 10.43 2.22
CA ALA A 139 -11.56 8.98 2.03
C ALA A 139 -10.51 8.57 0.98
N LEU A 140 -10.42 9.32 -0.13
CA LEU A 140 -9.41 9.07 -1.16
C LEU A 140 -7.99 9.36 -0.69
N LYS A 141 -7.76 10.40 0.13
CA LYS A 141 -6.45 10.66 0.76
C LYS A 141 -5.97 9.45 1.54
N ALA A 142 -6.83 8.85 2.37
CA ALA A 142 -6.51 7.65 3.12
C ALA A 142 -6.16 6.46 2.21
N ILE A 143 -6.87 6.30 1.09
CA ILE A 143 -6.59 5.26 0.08
C ILE A 143 -5.24 5.49 -0.59
N PHE A 144 -4.93 6.71 -1.01
CA PHE A 144 -3.64 7.05 -1.63
C PHE A 144 -2.48 6.75 -0.69
N ILE A 145 -2.57 7.15 0.58
CA ILE A 145 -1.57 6.88 1.60
C ILE A 145 -1.38 5.37 1.80
N ALA A 146 -2.48 4.61 1.89
CA ALA A 146 -2.40 3.15 2.04
C ALA A 146 -1.72 2.48 0.84
N ARG A 147 -2.02 2.93 -0.38
CA ARG A 147 -1.38 2.43 -1.61
C ARG A 147 0.09 2.83 -1.70
N ALA A 148 0.44 4.06 -1.31
CA ALA A 148 1.82 4.52 -1.24
C ALA A 148 2.66 3.67 -0.29
N LEU A 149 2.14 3.37 0.91
CA LEU A 149 2.80 2.48 1.88
C LEU A 149 2.97 1.06 1.34
N LYS A 150 1.95 0.52 0.66
CA LYS A 150 2.04 -0.78 0.02
C LYS A 150 3.10 -0.79 -1.11
N ASN A 151 3.23 0.30 -1.84
CA ASN A 151 4.28 0.47 -2.85
C ASN A 151 5.67 0.53 -2.21
N MET A 152 5.84 1.26 -1.09
CA MET A 152 7.09 1.26 -0.31
C MET A 152 7.45 -0.15 0.16
N GLU A 153 6.48 -0.89 0.70
CA GLU A 153 6.67 -2.26 1.17
C GLU A 153 7.10 -3.20 0.03
N PHE A 154 6.46 -3.09 -1.11
CA PHE A 154 6.83 -3.84 -2.31
C PHE A 154 8.26 -3.50 -2.76
N PHE A 155 8.62 -2.21 -2.81
CA PHE A 155 9.96 -1.77 -3.14
C PHE A 155 11.00 -2.36 -2.18
N LEU A 156 10.76 -2.29 -0.87
CA LEU A 156 11.65 -2.85 0.15
C LEU A 156 11.80 -4.37 0.02
N SER A 157 10.73 -5.06 -0.30
CA SER A 157 10.75 -6.53 -0.45
C SER A 157 11.47 -7.00 -1.72
N THR A 158 11.43 -6.22 -2.79
CA THR A 158 12.06 -6.58 -4.07
C THR A 158 13.54 -6.20 -4.12
N GLN A 159 13.87 -4.95 -3.76
CA GLN A 159 15.24 -4.44 -3.87
C GLN A 159 16.18 -4.98 -2.79
N LEU A 160 15.66 -5.34 -1.63
CA LEU A 160 16.49 -5.75 -0.49
C LEU A 160 16.64 -7.27 -0.36
N ASN A 161 15.89 -8.06 -1.12
CA ASN A 161 16.07 -9.52 -1.19
C ASN A 161 17.03 -9.94 -2.33
N GLU A 162 17.39 -9.04 -3.24
CA GLU A 162 18.35 -9.30 -4.31
C GLU A 162 19.83 -9.17 -3.87
N ILE A 163 20.07 -8.72 -2.63
CA ILE A 163 21.42 -8.52 -2.07
C ILE A 163 21.77 -9.68 -1.10
N LYS A 164 21.41 -10.90 -1.45
CA LYS A 164 21.91 -12.09 -0.74
C LYS A 164 22.79 -12.94 -1.62
#